data_d963a6e3721d782814d435506e541752
#
_entry.id   d963a6e3721d782814d435506e541752
#
_cell.length_a   1.000
_cell.length_b   1.000
_cell.length_c   1.000
_cell.angle_alpha   90.00
_cell.angle_beta   90.00
_cell.angle_gamma   90.00
#
_symmetry.space_group_name_H-M   'P 1'
#
loop_
_entity.id
_entity.type
_entity.pdbx_description
1 polymer ?
#
loop_
_entity_poly.entity_id
_entity_poly.type
_entity_poly.pdbx_seq_one_letter_code
_entity_poly.pdbx_strand_id
1 'polypeptide(L)'
;MTQDTQTADTIPETGNPAAETANPATTATNATPATTIYDFTVTAQDGSSASLADYRGTVLLIVNTATGCGFTPQYEGLETLYKKYQDRGFAILDFPCNQFAGQAPGTDEEIHEFCVGRFAMTFPQFSKINVNGKDADPLYVWLKSQQGGVGGSRIKWNFTKFLIDRDGHAVARFASKTTPEELDSKVAALL
;
A
#
# COMPACT_ATOMS: atom_id res chain seq x y z
N MET A 1 -7.41 56.73 -70.19
CA MET A 1 -8.52 57.67 -69.90
C MET A 1 -8.93 57.36 -68.48
N THR A 2 -8.59 58.34 -67.70
CA THR A 2 -9.33 59.01 -66.60
C THR A 2 -9.48 58.16 -65.32
N GLN A 3 -8.65 58.42 -64.31
CA GLN A 3 -8.93 59.44 -63.21
C GLN A 3 -10.12 58.96 -62.37
N ASP A 4 -10.15 59.02 -61.11
CA ASP A 4 -9.53 59.70 -59.97
C ASP A 4 -10.29 59.17 -58.74
N THR A 5 -9.90 59.17 -57.62
CA THR A 5 -9.69 60.09 -56.54
C THR A 5 -9.86 59.34 -55.22
N GLN A 6 -8.89 59.25 -54.46
CA GLN A 6 -8.63 59.70 -53.09
C GLN A 6 -9.85 59.94 -52.19
N THR A 7 -9.85 59.27 -51.04
CA THR A 7 -9.90 59.96 -49.73
C THR A 7 -9.49 59.04 -48.62
N ALA A 8 -8.62 59.56 -47.80
CA ALA A 8 -8.21 59.04 -46.50
C ALA A 8 -9.34 59.24 -45.48
N ASP A 9 -9.42 58.35 -44.51
CA ASP A 9 -9.56 58.83 -43.11
C ASP A 9 -9.34 57.69 -42.11
N THR A 10 -8.38 57.95 -41.25
CA THR A 10 -8.38 57.86 -39.78
C THR A 10 -8.51 56.46 -39.12
N ILE A 11 -7.39 56.05 -38.54
CA ILE A 11 -7.22 55.08 -37.44
C ILE A 11 -8.00 55.58 -36.20
N PRO A 12 -8.52 54.64 -35.35
CA PRO A 12 -7.88 54.55 -34.06
C PRO A 12 -7.49 53.08 -33.64
N GLU A 13 -6.30 53.00 -33.10
CA GLU A 13 -5.85 51.95 -32.23
C GLU A 13 -6.83 51.71 -31.09
N THR A 14 -7.16 50.45 -30.84
CA THR A 14 -7.49 50.02 -29.48
C THR A 14 -7.05 48.59 -29.28
N GLY A 15 -6.02 48.45 -28.47
CA GLY A 15 -5.80 47.49 -27.44
C GLY A 15 -6.15 46.02 -27.68
N ASN A 16 -5.15 45.22 -27.95
CA ASN A 16 -5.17 43.78 -27.71
C ASN A 16 -4.94 43.52 -26.22
N PRO A 17 -5.88 42.97 -25.43
CA PRO A 17 -5.52 42.42 -24.12
C PRO A 17 -4.93 41.04 -24.34
N ALA A 18 -3.68 40.89 -23.85
CA ALA A 18 -2.95 39.64 -23.72
C ALA A 18 -3.84 38.54 -23.12
N ALA A 19 -3.93 37.43 -23.83
CA ALA A 19 -4.47 36.19 -23.27
C ALA A 19 -3.50 35.73 -22.16
N GLU A 20 -3.90 35.98 -20.93
CA GLU A 20 -3.33 35.44 -19.73
C GLU A 20 -3.60 33.92 -19.73
N THR A 21 -2.59 33.15 -20.06
CA THR A 21 -2.61 31.69 -19.89
C THR A 21 -2.71 31.39 -18.40
N ALA A 22 -3.92 31.13 -17.93
CA ALA A 22 -4.17 30.59 -16.61
C ALA A 22 -3.48 29.23 -16.51
N ASN A 23 -2.38 29.19 -15.79
CA ASN A 23 -1.74 27.99 -15.34
C ASN A 23 -2.74 27.26 -14.42
N PRO A 24 -3.15 25.99 -14.68
CA PRO A 24 -3.98 25.27 -13.73
C PRO A 24 -3.14 25.05 -12.48
N ALA A 25 -3.44 25.82 -11.43
CA ALA A 25 -2.91 25.57 -10.12
C ALA A 25 -3.21 24.11 -9.75
N THR A 26 -2.16 23.32 -9.64
CA THR A 26 -2.20 21.98 -9.04
C THR A 26 -2.78 22.15 -7.64
N THR A 27 -4.05 21.82 -7.50
CA THR A 27 -4.71 21.75 -6.20
C THR A 27 -4.03 20.62 -5.44
N ALA A 28 -3.05 20.96 -4.61
CA ALA A 28 -2.56 20.05 -3.59
C ALA A 28 -3.74 19.78 -2.66
N THR A 29 -4.40 18.65 -2.85
CA THR A 29 -5.37 18.13 -1.90
C THR A 29 -4.63 17.96 -0.58
N ASN A 30 -4.94 18.82 0.39
CA ASN A 30 -4.56 18.64 1.80
C ASN A 30 -5.30 17.39 2.31
N ALA A 31 -4.78 16.20 1.96
CA ALA A 31 -5.26 14.97 2.53
C ALA A 31 -4.95 15.01 4.02
N THR A 32 -5.98 14.95 4.85
CA THR A 32 -5.82 14.73 6.30
C THR A 32 -4.90 13.52 6.49
N PRO A 33 -3.87 13.61 7.38
CA PRO A 33 -3.03 12.45 7.62
C PRO A 33 -3.86 11.24 8.03
N ALA A 34 -3.58 10.08 7.45
CA ALA A 34 -4.26 8.84 7.81
C ALA A 34 -4.08 8.54 9.30
N THR A 35 -5.18 8.32 10.00
CA THR A 35 -5.22 8.07 11.45
C THR A 35 -5.28 6.59 11.77
N THR A 36 -5.89 5.80 10.90
CA THR A 36 -6.04 4.35 11.04
C THR A 36 -5.72 3.65 9.72
N ILE A 37 -5.61 2.30 9.76
CA ILE A 37 -5.42 1.50 8.55
C ILE A 37 -6.62 1.60 7.59
N TYR A 38 -7.79 1.94 8.08
CA TYR A 38 -9.03 2.04 7.31
C TYR A 38 -9.07 3.22 6.33
N ASP A 39 -8.10 4.13 6.44
CA ASP A 39 -7.96 5.28 5.53
C ASP A 39 -7.22 4.93 4.23
N PHE A 40 -6.76 3.66 4.10
CA PHE A 40 -6.00 3.20 2.94
C PHE A 40 -6.85 2.38 1.97
N THR A 41 -6.50 2.56 0.71
CA THR A 41 -6.92 1.71 -0.40
C THR A 41 -5.67 1.09 -1.01
N VAL A 42 -5.71 -0.19 -1.27
CA VAL A 42 -4.60 -0.98 -1.82
C VAL A 42 -5.04 -1.66 -3.10
N THR A 43 -4.08 -2.21 -3.85
CA THR A 43 -4.37 -2.99 -5.05
C THR A 43 -4.45 -4.46 -4.68
N ALA A 44 -5.57 -5.11 -4.97
CA ALA A 44 -5.74 -6.54 -4.82
C ALA A 44 -4.87 -7.32 -5.83
N GLN A 45 -4.70 -8.61 -5.62
CA GLN A 45 -3.86 -9.48 -6.46
C GLN A 45 -4.32 -9.50 -7.93
N ASP A 46 -5.62 -9.34 -8.19
CA ASP A 46 -6.20 -9.26 -9.54
C ASP A 46 -6.13 -7.86 -10.18
N GLY A 47 -5.47 -6.92 -9.51
CA GLY A 47 -5.32 -5.53 -9.96
C GLY A 47 -6.49 -4.61 -9.60
N SER A 48 -7.54 -5.12 -8.97
CA SER A 48 -8.67 -4.30 -8.52
C SER A 48 -8.32 -3.44 -7.29
N SER A 49 -9.11 -2.42 -7.04
CA SER A 49 -8.95 -1.55 -5.87
C SER A 49 -9.68 -2.16 -4.68
N ALA A 50 -8.99 -2.28 -3.54
CA ALA A 50 -9.52 -2.82 -2.30
C ALA A 50 -9.40 -1.81 -1.16
N SER A 51 -10.52 -1.47 -0.53
CA SER A 51 -10.54 -0.58 0.63
C SER A 51 -10.24 -1.35 1.91
N LEU A 52 -9.26 -0.89 2.70
CA LEU A 52 -8.98 -1.49 4.00
C LEU A 52 -10.05 -1.14 5.05
N ALA A 53 -10.97 -0.23 4.73
CA ALA A 53 -12.17 0.01 5.54
C ALA A 53 -13.11 -1.22 5.62
N ASP A 54 -13.04 -2.14 4.67
CA ASP A 54 -13.82 -3.38 4.66
C ASP A 54 -13.42 -4.34 5.78
N TYR A 55 -12.26 -4.12 6.39
CA TYR A 55 -11.76 -4.88 7.54
C TYR A 55 -12.06 -4.23 8.90
N ARG A 56 -12.97 -3.25 8.97
CA ARG A 56 -13.33 -2.62 10.25
C ARG A 56 -13.79 -3.64 11.29
N GLY A 57 -13.27 -3.48 12.52
CA GLY A 57 -13.57 -4.40 13.62
C GLY A 57 -12.83 -5.73 13.58
N THR A 58 -11.91 -5.91 12.61
CA THR A 58 -11.07 -7.10 12.44
C THR A 58 -9.65 -6.81 12.95
N VAL A 59 -9.07 -7.72 13.71
CA VAL A 59 -7.65 -7.72 14.06
C VAL A 59 -6.86 -8.13 12.82
N LEU A 60 -5.86 -7.32 12.41
CA LEU A 60 -5.10 -7.59 11.18
C LEU A 60 -3.63 -7.87 11.47
N LEU A 61 -3.07 -8.80 10.72
CA LEU A 61 -1.63 -9.01 10.62
C LEU A 61 -1.18 -8.64 9.20
N ILE A 62 -0.48 -7.51 9.07
CA ILE A 62 0.07 -7.04 7.79
C ILE A 62 1.48 -7.60 7.66
N VAL A 63 1.79 -8.25 6.55
CA VAL A 63 3.09 -8.88 6.34
C VAL A 63 3.62 -8.60 4.93
N ASN A 64 4.91 -8.24 4.81
CA ASN A 64 5.58 -8.20 3.51
C ASN A 64 6.33 -9.50 3.27
N THR A 65 6.04 -10.16 2.17
CA THR A 65 6.47 -11.54 1.92
C THR A 65 7.35 -11.68 0.68
N ALA A 66 7.85 -12.88 0.47
CA ALA A 66 8.60 -13.28 -0.72
C ALA A 66 8.56 -14.81 -0.88
N THR A 67 8.59 -15.27 -2.13
CA THR A 67 8.53 -16.71 -2.50
C THR A 67 9.88 -17.41 -2.46
N GLY A 68 11.01 -16.66 -2.57
CA GLY A 68 12.37 -17.20 -2.61
C GLY A 68 13.21 -16.88 -1.37
N CYS A 69 12.60 -16.55 -0.22
CA CYS A 69 13.27 -16.17 1.01
C CYS A 69 13.48 -17.37 1.93
N GLY A 70 14.57 -17.36 2.74
CA GLY A 70 14.75 -18.37 3.80
C GLY A 70 13.61 -18.40 4.84
N PHE A 71 12.82 -17.32 4.94
CA PHE A 71 11.64 -17.24 5.80
C PHE A 71 10.33 -17.66 5.10
N THR A 72 10.34 -18.00 3.81
CA THR A 72 9.14 -18.43 3.06
C THR A 72 8.37 -19.58 3.74
N PRO A 73 9.00 -20.55 4.44
CA PRO A 73 8.26 -21.57 5.18
C PRO A 73 7.32 -21.01 6.27
N GLN A 74 7.45 -19.76 6.70
CA GLN A 74 6.51 -19.13 7.63
C GLN A 74 5.08 -19.04 7.09
N TYR A 75 4.86 -19.19 5.78
CA TYR A 75 3.51 -19.28 5.21
C TYR A 75 2.67 -20.41 5.84
N GLU A 76 3.29 -21.54 6.20
CA GLU A 76 2.58 -22.66 6.87
C GLU A 76 2.04 -22.23 8.24
N GLY A 77 2.88 -21.53 9.03
CA GLY A 77 2.46 -21.02 10.33
C GLY A 77 1.47 -19.86 10.22
N LEU A 78 1.62 -18.99 9.21
CA LEU A 78 0.66 -17.91 8.94
C LEU A 78 -0.71 -18.50 8.58
N GLU A 79 -0.77 -19.51 7.72
CA GLU A 79 -2.03 -20.18 7.35
C GLU A 79 -2.66 -20.88 8.55
N THR A 80 -1.86 -21.54 9.38
CA THR A 80 -2.34 -22.16 10.63
C THR A 80 -2.94 -21.11 11.57
N LEU A 81 -2.26 -19.98 11.74
CA LEU A 81 -2.72 -18.88 12.59
C LEU A 81 -4.01 -18.26 12.03
N TYR A 82 -4.08 -18.06 10.71
CA TYR A 82 -5.26 -17.54 10.03
C TYR A 82 -6.46 -18.45 10.24
N LYS A 83 -6.35 -19.74 9.93
CA LYS A 83 -7.42 -20.75 10.10
C LYS A 83 -7.90 -20.84 11.55
N LYS A 84 -7.00 -20.66 12.52
CA LYS A 84 -7.35 -20.71 13.94
C LYS A 84 -8.27 -19.56 14.37
N TYR A 85 -8.12 -18.37 13.76
CA TYR A 85 -8.75 -17.16 14.26
C TYR A 85 -9.64 -16.41 13.27
N GLN A 86 -9.72 -16.80 11.98
CA GLN A 86 -10.51 -16.10 10.97
C GLN A 86 -11.98 -15.92 11.38
N ASP A 87 -12.61 -16.95 11.96
CA ASP A 87 -14.01 -16.93 12.39
C ASP A 87 -14.22 -16.08 13.67
N ARG A 88 -13.13 -15.57 14.26
CA ARG A 88 -13.15 -14.69 15.43
C ARG A 88 -12.84 -13.24 15.08
N GLY A 89 -12.80 -12.89 13.79
CA GLY A 89 -12.49 -11.55 13.31
C GLY A 89 -10.98 -11.27 13.28
N PHE A 90 -10.22 -12.18 12.69
CA PHE A 90 -8.80 -12.03 12.38
C PHE A 90 -8.57 -12.20 10.88
N ALA A 91 -7.70 -11.36 10.31
CA ALA A 91 -7.24 -11.55 8.94
C ALA A 91 -5.73 -11.29 8.82
N ILE A 92 -5.11 -11.96 7.84
CA ILE A 92 -3.74 -11.71 7.41
C ILE A 92 -3.82 -11.03 6.05
N LEU A 93 -3.12 -9.91 5.90
CA LEU A 93 -3.01 -9.17 4.64
C LEU A 93 -1.57 -9.29 4.15
N ASP A 94 -1.40 -10.06 3.09
CA ASP A 94 -0.11 -10.40 2.50
C ASP A 94 0.25 -9.45 1.36
N PHE A 95 1.42 -8.83 1.44
CA PHE A 95 1.96 -7.92 0.45
C PHE A 95 3.32 -8.41 -0.05
N PRO A 96 3.41 -9.10 -1.20
CA PRO A 96 4.70 -9.50 -1.77
C PRO A 96 5.61 -8.30 -2.03
N CYS A 97 6.91 -8.45 -1.77
CA CYS A 97 7.89 -7.38 -1.92
C CYS A 97 9.20 -7.90 -2.51
N ASN A 98 9.61 -7.35 -3.65
CA ASN A 98 10.82 -7.78 -4.35
C ASN A 98 12.07 -6.96 -3.99
N GLN A 99 11.99 -6.04 -3.01
CA GLN A 99 13.10 -5.14 -2.66
C GLN A 99 14.25 -5.82 -1.91
N PHE A 100 14.04 -7.06 -1.41
CA PHE A 100 15.03 -7.79 -0.63
C PHE A 100 15.63 -8.92 -1.46
N ALA A 101 16.78 -8.64 -2.07
CA ALA A 101 17.55 -9.57 -2.90
C ALA A 101 16.76 -10.17 -4.07
N GLY A 102 15.70 -9.51 -4.57
CA GLY A 102 14.91 -10.02 -5.69
C GLY A 102 14.16 -11.32 -5.37
N GLN A 103 13.78 -11.55 -4.12
CA GLN A 103 13.22 -12.82 -3.65
C GLN A 103 11.72 -13.00 -3.87
N ALA A 104 11.05 -12.03 -4.49
CA ALA A 104 9.66 -12.14 -4.96
C ALA A 104 9.58 -11.85 -6.47
N PRO A 105 10.26 -12.65 -7.32
CA PRO A 105 10.20 -12.49 -8.78
C PRO A 105 8.83 -12.88 -9.32
N GLY A 106 8.60 -12.61 -10.63
CA GLY A 106 7.37 -12.99 -11.30
C GLY A 106 6.25 -11.97 -11.14
N THR A 107 5.09 -12.33 -11.67
CA THR A 107 3.84 -11.56 -11.59
C THR A 107 3.12 -11.80 -10.25
N ASP A 108 2.10 -11.00 -9.97
CA ASP A 108 1.25 -11.21 -8.79
C ASP A 108 0.51 -12.55 -8.87
N GLU A 109 0.07 -12.95 -10.07
CA GLU A 109 -0.56 -14.24 -10.33
C GLU A 109 0.38 -15.42 -10.05
N GLU A 110 1.61 -15.39 -10.58
CA GLU A 110 2.63 -16.43 -10.35
C GLU A 110 2.99 -16.58 -8.88
N ILE A 111 3.06 -15.46 -8.14
CA ILE A 111 3.30 -15.46 -6.70
C ILE A 111 2.12 -16.09 -5.96
N HIS A 112 0.89 -15.73 -6.35
CA HIS A 112 -0.33 -16.27 -5.75
C HIS A 112 -0.43 -17.78 -5.96
N GLU A 113 -0.26 -18.25 -7.20
CA GLU A 113 -0.26 -19.67 -7.55
C GLU A 113 0.79 -20.46 -6.75
N PHE A 114 1.98 -19.90 -6.58
CA PHE A 114 3.02 -20.50 -5.76
C PHE A 114 2.58 -20.64 -4.30
N CYS A 115 2.01 -19.59 -3.71
CA CYS A 115 1.59 -19.59 -2.31
C CYS A 115 0.41 -20.55 -2.07
N VAL A 116 -0.57 -20.57 -2.94
CA VAL A 116 -1.70 -21.49 -2.87
C VAL A 116 -1.25 -22.94 -3.11
N GLY A 117 -0.47 -23.18 -4.17
CA GLY A 117 -0.03 -24.53 -4.54
C GLY A 117 0.91 -25.16 -3.53
N ARG A 118 1.80 -24.38 -2.89
CA ARG A 118 2.80 -24.90 -1.97
C ARG A 118 2.35 -24.92 -0.51
N PHE A 119 1.56 -23.92 -0.09
CA PHE A 119 1.21 -23.71 1.33
C PHE A 119 -0.29 -23.81 1.60
N ALA A 120 -1.09 -24.09 0.57
CA ALA A 120 -2.56 -24.07 0.65
C ALA A 120 -3.10 -22.77 1.29
N MET A 121 -2.43 -21.63 0.96
CA MET A 121 -2.74 -20.31 1.49
C MET A 121 -4.19 -19.92 1.14
N THR A 122 -4.93 -19.42 2.14
CA THR A 122 -6.33 -19.00 1.98
C THR A 122 -6.58 -17.56 2.46
N PHE A 123 -5.62 -16.92 3.12
CA PHE A 123 -5.76 -15.52 3.52
C PHE A 123 -5.52 -14.56 2.34
N PRO A 124 -6.08 -13.32 2.42
CA PRO A 124 -5.95 -12.31 1.37
C PRO A 124 -4.51 -11.97 1.01
N GLN A 125 -4.22 -11.97 -0.30
CA GLN A 125 -2.97 -11.51 -0.88
C GLN A 125 -3.23 -10.33 -1.81
N PHE A 126 -2.35 -9.34 -1.75
CA PHE A 126 -2.43 -8.11 -2.52
C PHE A 126 -1.31 -8.03 -3.56
N SER A 127 -1.39 -7.07 -4.45
CA SER A 127 -0.34 -6.81 -5.44
C SER A 127 1.00 -6.53 -4.79
N LYS A 128 2.06 -6.87 -5.50
CA LYS A 128 3.45 -6.61 -5.09
C LYS A 128 3.70 -5.12 -4.89
N ILE A 129 4.31 -4.77 -3.77
CA ILE A 129 4.58 -3.38 -3.39
C ILE A 129 6.05 -3.13 -3.03
N ASN A 130 6.43 -1.86 -2.99
CA ASN A 130 7.65 -1.40 -2.35
C ASN A 130 7.35 -0.98 -0.90
N VAL A 131 8.16 -1.45 0.04
CA VAL A 131 8.00 -1.12 1.48
C VAL A 131 8.99 -0.05 1.96
N ASN A 132 10.01 0.26 1.16
CA ASN A 132 11.06 1.24 1.46
C ASN A 132 11.35 2.16 0.27
N GLY A 133 12.01 3.29 0.55
CA GLY A 133 12.44 4.26 -0.46
C GLY A 133 11.37 5.28 -0.80
N LYS A 134 11.62 6.05 -1.87
CA LYS A 134 10.74 7.13 -2.33
C LYS A 134 9.43 6.61 -2.92
N ASP A 135 9.45 5.40 -3.45
CA ASP A 135 8.32 4.73 -4.08
C ASP A 135 7.64 3.71 -3.13
N ALA A 136 7.87 3.87 -1.81
CA ALA A 136 7.22 3.01 -0.83
C ALA A 136 5.71 3.24 -0.82
N ASP A 137 4.96 2.14 -0.75
CA ASP A 137 3.50 2.17 -0.65
C ASP A 137 3.05 3.04 0.54
N PRO A 138 2.04 3.90 0.38
CA PRO A 138 1.53 4.78 1.45
C PRO A 138 1.15 4.04 2.73
N LEU A 139 0.59 2.82 2.63
CA LEU A 139 0.30 1.98 3.78
C LEU A 139 1.57 1.67 4.57
N TYR A 140 2.65 1.28 3.90
CA TYR A 140 3.93 0.97 4.56
C TYR A 140 4.67 2.21 5.07
N VAL A 141 4.48 3.37 4.43
CA VAL A 141 4.96 4.65 4.98
C VAL A 141 4.29 4.92 6.32
N TRP A 142 2.96 4.78 6.38
CA TRP A 142 2.17 4.95 7.60
C TRP A 142 2.53 3.90 8.67
N LEU A 143 2.53 2.60 8.35
CA LEU A 143 2.87 1.53 9.30
C LEU A 143 4.23 1.78 9.97
N LYS A 144 5.23 2.20 9.18
CA LYS A 144 6.57 2.53 9.69
C LYS A 144 6.59 3.77 10.60
N SER A 145 5.66 4.71 10.41
CA SER A 145 5.53 5.90 11.26
C SER A 145 4.85 5.57 12.58
N GLN A 146 3.90 4.62 12.58
CA GLN A 146 3.19 4.18 13.79
C GLN A 146 4.04 3.26 14.66
N GLN A 147 4.76 2.32 14.03
CA GLN A 147 5.57 1.33 14.75
C GLN A 147 7.00 1.27 14.15
N GLY A 148 7.92 1.95 14.83
CA GLY A 148 9.34 1.87 14.52
C GLY A 148 9.91 0.47 14.78
N GLY A 149 11.04 0.16 14.13
CA GLY A 149 11.81 -1.06 14.40
C GLY A 149 13.05 -0.80 15.23
N VAL A 150 13.67 -1.84 15.75
CA VAL A 150 14.97 -1.75 16.42
C VAL A 150 15.99 -1.17 15.42
N GLY A 151 16.53 0.00 15.74
CA GLY A 151 17.50 0.70 14.89
C GLY A 151 16.88 1.43 13.69
N GLY A 152 15.63 1.92 13.82
CA GLY A 152 14.96 2.79 12.86
C GLY A 152 13.69 2.21 12.24
N SER A 153 12.96 3.05 11.49
CA SER A 153 11.65 2.69 10.92
C SER A 153 11.72 1.82 9.66
N ARG A 154 12.87 1.81 8.95
CA ARG A 154 13.04 1.04 7.69
C ARG A 154 12.73 -0.44 7.89
N ILE A 155 12.00 -1.04 6.95
CA ILE A 155 11.81 -2.50 6.87
C ILE A 155 13.17 -3.12 6.49
N LYS A 156 13.64 -4.05 7.32
CA LYS A 156 14.99 -4.63 7.15
C LYS A 156 15.01 -5.85 6.26
N TRP A 157 13.91 -6.61 6.23
CA TRP A 157 13.83 -7.85 5.45
C TRP A 157 12.38 -8.30 5.21
N ASN A 158 12.21 -9.33 4.37
CA ASN A 158 10.94 -10.02 4.17
C ASN A 158 10.38 -10.58 5.49
N PHE A 159 9.09 -10.80 5.54
CA PHE A 159 8.35 -11.33 6.71
C PHE A 159 8.43 -10.42 7.95
N THR A 160 8.60 -9.11 7.76
CA THR A 160 8.29 -8.13 8.81
C THR A 160 6.77 -8.05 8.94
N LYS A 161 6.28 -8.04 10.17
CA LYS A 161 4.84 -8.08 10.47
C LYS A 161 4.43 -6.89 11.31
N PHE A 162 3.22 -6.39 11.06
CA PHE A 162 2.57 -5.37 11.88
C PHE A 162 1.23 -5.91 12.36
N LEU A 163 0.95 -5.77 13.65
CA LEU A 163 -0.31 -6.16 14.26
C LEU A 163 -1.18 -4.93 14.44
N ILE A 164 -2.42 -5.02 13.99
CA ILE A 164 -3.42 -3.96 14.00
C ILE A 164 -4.58 -4.40 14.87
N ASP A 165 -5.04 -3.53 15.77
CA ASP A 165 -6.20 -3.78 16.61
C ASP A 165 -7.54 -3.59 15.84
N ARG A 166 -8.66 -3.86 16.52
CA ARG A 166 -10.01 -3.73 15.94
C ARG A 166 -10.40 -2.29 15.59
N ASP A 167 -9.71 -1.30 16.17
CA ASP A 167 -9.95 0.12 15.90
C ASP A 167 -9.09 0.64 14.73
N GLY A 168 -8.22 -0.22 14.19
CA GLY A 168 -7.38 0.07 13.03
C GLY A 168 -6.03 0.69 13.39
N HIS A 169 -5.60 0.65 14.65
CA HIS A 169 -4.31 1.19 15.09
C HIS A 169 -3.22 0.12 15.02
N ALA A 170 -2.04 0.49 14.54
CA ALA A 170 -0.88 -0.39 14.56
C ALA A 170 -0.33 -0.47 16.00
N VAL A 171 -0.50 -1.62 16.66
CA VAL A 171 -0.15 -1.81 18.07
C VAL A 171 1.19 -2.50 18.30
N ALA A 172 1.71 -3.21 17.30
CA ALA A 172 3.01 -3.86 17.39
C ALA A 172 3.65 -4.09 16.02
N ARG A 173 4.99 -4.21 16.02
CA ARG A 173 5.80 -4.61 14.88
C ARG A 173 6.75 -5.74 15.28
N PHE A 174 6.87 -6.73 14.41
CA PHE A 174 7.72 -7.91 14.61
C PHE A 174 8.72 -8.07 13.49
N ALA A 175 9.94 -8.45 13.85
CA ALA A 175 11.00 -8.73 12.88
C ALA A 175 10.73 -10.04 12.12
N SER A 176 11.43 -10.23 11.00
CA SER A 176 11.34 -11.42 10.15
C SER A 176 11.47 -12.74 10.90
N LYS A 177 12.34 -12.80 11.91
CA LYS A 177 12.62 -14.00 12.70
C LYS A 177 11.51 -14.40 13.67
N THR A 178 10.61 -13.45 14.03
CA THR A 178 9.47 -13.77 14.90
C THR A 178 8.52 -14.66 14.12
N THR A 179 8.31 -15.88 14.60
CA THR A 179 7.49 -16.86 13.92
C THR A 179 5.99 -16.62 14.14
N PRO A 180 5.12 -17.14 13.27
CA PRO A 180 3.66 -17.03 13.48
C PRO A 180 3.19 -17.65 14.80
N GLU A 181 3.81 -18.72 15.27
CA GLU A 181 3.50 -19.38 16.54
C GLU A 181 3.77 -18.45 17.73
N GLU A 182 4.85 -17.66 17.67
CA GLU A 182 5.18 -16.66 18.71
C GLU A 182 4.17 -15.49 18.74
N LEU A 183 3.37 -15.30 17.66
CA LEU A 183 2.33 -14.29 17.59
C LEU A 183 0.98 -14.76 18.13
N ASP A 184 0.78 -16.06 18.32
CA ASP A 184 -0.51 -16.64 18.70
C ASP A 184 -1.14 -15.96 19.92
N SER A 185 -0.42 -15.85 21.02
CA SER A 185 -0.92 -15.20 22.25
C SER A 185 -1.17 -13.69 22.07
N LYS A 186 -0.42 -13.04 21.18
CA LYS A 186 -0.58 -11.59 20.92
C LYS A 186 -1.82 -11.31 20.08
N VAL A 187 -2.09 -12.15 19.09
CA VAL A 187 -3.33 -12.11 18.31
C VAL A 187 -4.52 -12.42 19.21
N ALA A 188 -4.45 -13.51 19.99
CA ALA A 188 -5.51 -13.92 20.89
C ALA A 188 -5.91 -12.84 21.92
N ALA A 189 -4.96 -12.01 22.35
CA ALA A 189 -5.19 -10.92 23.31
C ALA A 189 -5.99 -9.73 22.73
N LEU A 190 -6.09 -9.61 21.38
CA LEU A 190 -6.83 -8.54 20.70
C LEU A 190 -8.21 -9.00 20.19
N LEU A 191 -8.49 -10.31 20.21
CA LEU A 191 -9.73 -10.93 19.74
C LEU A 191 -10.82 -10.96 20.82
#